data_6cc6de6c75cc68a93394086fa9fea6de
#
_entry.id   6cc6de6c75cc68a93394086fa9fea6de
#
_cell.length_a   1.000
_cell.length_b   1.000
_cell.length_c   1.000
_cell.angle_alpha   90.00
_cell.angle_beta   90.00
_cell.angle_gamma   90.00
#
_symmetry.space_group_name_H-M   'P 1'
#
loop_
_entity.id
_entity.type
_entity.pdbx_description
1 polymer ?
#
loop_
_entity_poly.entity_id
_entity_poly.type
_entity_poly.pdbx_seq_one_letter_code
_entity_poly.pdbx_strand_id
1 'polypeptide(L)'
;MKLEDAALIRSGLVLSRKKAKREEGVCYPLITLRSIEINGEINRASLENYVAEQSLNEAYLTRTGDIVVRLSYPYTAVLIDESTADMVISSNFVVIRVNEQIFLPEYLVWLLNTEEVRRNAYDNATSNMLGTIKAKYFTDFEIDPIPISDQLKIAKRHALAQKEIRLLTELAEEKRKYYARAITLIQGDLIRSHHHDN
;
A
#
# COMPACT_ATOMS: atom_id res chain seq x y z
N MET A 1 -21.41 9.41 10.06
CA MET A 1 -21.99 8.22 9.40
C MET A 1 -21.01 7.07 9.49
N LYS A 2 -21.47 5.81 9.41
CA LYS A 2 -20.54 4.68 9.29
C LYS A 2 -20.02 4.53 7.88
N LEU A 3 -18.80 4.02 7.75
CA LEU A 3 -18.18 3.83 6.43
C LEU A 3 -18.95 2.79 5.58
N GLU A 4 -19.58 1.79 6.21
CA GLU A 4 -20.43 0.81 5.51
C GLU A 4 -21.63 1.44 4.80
N ASP A 5 -22.10 2.61 5.23
CA ASP A 5 -23.21 3.35 4.58
C ASP A 5 -22.79 3.97 3.23
N ALA A 6 -21.47 4.12 3.02
CA ALA A 6 -20.92 4.78 1.84
C ALA A 6 -19.88 3.94 1.08
N ALA A 7 -19.64 2.70 1.49
CA ALA A 7 -18.64 1.84 0.86
C ALA A 7 -18.99 0.35 0.98
N LEU A 8 -18.62 -0.41 -0.05
CA LEU A 8 -18.58 -1.87 0.02
C LEU A 8 -17.26 -2.29 0.67
N ILE A 9 -17.34 -2.99 1.80
CA ILE A 9 -16.19 -3.42 2.57
C ILE A 9 -16.15 -4.95 2.61
N ARG A 10 -15.01 -5.55 2.20
CA ARG A 10 -14.84 -7.00 2.15
C ARG A 10 -13.43 -7.42 2.53
N SER A 11 -13.30 -8.59 3.13
CA SER A 11 -12.00 -9.24 3.34
C SER A 11 -11.46 -9.83 2.05
N GLY A 12 -10.14 -9.88 1.92
CA GLY A 12 -9.49 -10.59 0.83
C GLY A 12 -9.67 -12.12 0.91
N LEU A 13 -9.07 -12.82 -0.05
CA LEU A 13 -9.19 -14.28 -0.21
C LEU A 13 -8.38 -15.03 0.86
N VAL A 14 -8.96 -16.06 1.43
CA VAL A 14 -8.21 -17.09 2.18
C VAL A 14 -7.50 -17.96 1.14
N LEU A 15 -6.23 -17.67 0.89
CA LEU A 15 -5.44 -18.23 -0.24
C LEU A 15 -5.48 -19.76 -0.30
N SER A 16 -5.40 -20.44 0.86
CA SER A 16 -5.40 -21.90 0.92
C SER A 16 -6.65 -22.58 0.35
N ARG A 17 -7.80 -21.85 0.31
CA ARG A 17 -9.09 -22.40 -0.15
C ARG A 17 -9.20 -22.54 -1.67
N LYS A 18 -8.41 -21.78 -2.43
CA LYS A 18 -8.51 -21.71 -3.90
C LYS A 18 -7.16 -22.00 -4.58
N LYS A 19 -6.13 -22.32 -3.80
CA LYS A 19 -4.79 -22.60 -4.32
C LYS A 19 -4.78 -23.89 -5.12
N ALA A 20 -4.20 -23.88 -6.31
CA ALA A 20 -3.98 -25.06 -7.12
C ALA A 20 -3.11 -26.09 -6.35
N LYS A 21 -3.49 -27.37 -6.43
CA LYS A 21 -2.75 -28.48 -5.83
C LYS A 21 -1.56 -28.90 -6.69
N ARG A 22 -1.58 -28.56 -7.97
CA ARG A 22 -0.52 -28.78 -8.97
C ARG A 22 -0.17 -27.43 -9.60
N GLU A 23 0.89 -27.37 -10.38
CA GLU A 23 1.31 -26.16 -11.10
C GLU A 23 0.35 -25.78 -12.25
N GLU A 24 -0.63 -26.60 -12.54
CA GLU A 24 -1.70 -26.36 -13.52
C GLU A 24 -2.80 -25.53 -12.88
N GLY A 25 -2.98 -24.28 -13.35
CA GLY A 25 -4.01 -23.39 -12.85
C GLY A 25 -3.93 -22.00 -13.48
N VAL A 26 -4.78 -21.10 -13.00
CA VAL A 26 -4.79 -19.70 -13.46
C VAL A 26 -3.89 -18.88 -12.57
N CYS A 27 -2.88 -18.24 -13.17
CA CYS A 27 -1.91 -17.41 -12.45
C CYS A 27 -2.41 -15.97 -12.34
N TYR A 28 -2.31 -15.40 -11.14
CA TYR A 28 -2.65 -14.02 -10.83
C TYR A 28 -1.51 -13.35 -10.06
N PRO A 29 -1.25 -12.05 -10.29
CA PRO A 29 -0.42 -11.27 -9.38
C PRO A 29 -1.08 -11.21 -8.00
N LEU A 30 -0.28 -11.29 -6.94
CA LEU A 30 -0.74 -11.30 -5.54
C LEU A 30 -0.14 -10.13 -4.78
N ILE A 31 -0.99 -9.30 -4.19
CA ILE A 31 -0.60 -8.29 -3.23
C ILE A 31 -0.36 -8.97 -1.87
N THR A 32 0.87 -8.87 -1.38
CA THR A 32 1.29 -9.41 -0.07
C THR A 32 1.58 -8.30 0.93
N LEU A 33 1.79 -8.66 2.19
CA LEU A 33 2.19 -7.68 3.21
C LEU A 33 3.54 -7.00 2.88
N ARG A 34 4.41 -7.67 2.12
CA ARG A 34 5.72 -7.13 1.71
C ARG A 34 5.61 -6.13 0.57
N SER A 35 4.57 -6.25 -0.25
CA SER A 35 4.38 -5.35 -1.39
C SER A 35 3.73 -4.02 -1.03
N ILE A 36 3.22 -3.86 0.21
CA ILE A 36 2.68 -2.58 0.68
C ILE A 36 3.69 -1.90 1.61
N GLU A 37 4.21 -0.78 1.17
CA GLU A 37 5.14 0.06 1.93
C GLU A 37 4.42 0.96 2.92
N ILE A 38 5.16 1.44 3.94
CA ILE A 38 4.59 2.29 5.01
C ILE A 38 4.06 3.62 4.46
N ASN A 39 4.68 4.12 3.40
CA ASN A 39 4.30 5.37 2.74
C ASN A 39 2.98 5.28 1.93
N GLY A 40 2.38 4.08 1.83
CA GLY A 40 1.14 3.87 1.07
C GLY A 40 1.36 3.58 -0.41
N GLU A 41 2.54 3.17 -0.82
CA GLU A 41 2.86 2.74 -2.18
C GLU A 41 2.90 1.21 -2.30
N ILE A 42 2.64 0.70 -3.50
CA ILE A 42 2.79 -0.73 -3.81
C ILE A 42 4.13 -0.95 -4.50
N ASN A 43 5.01 -1.68 -3.83
CA ASN A 43 6.28 -2.13 -4.39
C ASN A 43 6.05 -3.31 -5.32
N ARG A 44 6.07 -3.07 -6.62
CA ARG A 44 5.80 -4.09 -7.63
C ARG A 44 6.86 -5.20 -7.69
N ALA A 45 8.11 -4.91 -7.31
CA ALA A 45 9.15 -5.91 -7.25
C ALA A 45 8.92 -6.95 -6.14
N SER A 46 8.07 -6.63 -5.18
CA SER A 46 7.67 -7.50 -4.06
C SER A 46 6.30 -8.18 -4.26
N LEU A 47 5.70 -8.07 -5.45
CA LEU A 47 4.52 -8.84 -5.81
C LEU A 47 4.88 -10.31 -5.97
N GLU A 48 3.98 -11.19 -5.57
CA GLU A 48 4.12 -12.63 -5.72
C GLU A 48 3.14 -13.15 -6.78
N ASN A 49 3.31 -14.38 -7.21
CA ASN A 49 2.35 -15.06 -8.08
C ASN A 49 1.49 -16.01 -7.25
N TYR A 50 0.21 -15.99 -7.50
CA TYR A 50 -0.77 -16.91 -6.93
C TYR A 50 -1.39 -17.76 -8.03
N VAL A 51 -1.27 -19.09 -7.93
CA VAL A 51 -1.88 -20.02 -8.88
C VAL A 51 -3.18 -20.54 -8.25
N ALA A 52 -4.30 -20.17 -8.83
CA ALA A 52 -5.62 -20.62 -8.45
C ALA A 52 -5.99 -21.92 -9.21
N GLU A 53 -6.70 -22.83 -8.55
CA GLU A 53 -7.17 -24.10 -9.18
C GLU A 53 -8.13 -23.83 -10.35
N GLN A 54 -8.89 -22.74 -10.27
CA GLN A 54 -9.84 -22.29 -11.30
C GLN A 54 -9.81 -20.76 -11.39
N SER A 55 -10.41 -20.21 -12.43
CA SER A 55 -10.61 -18.77 -12.56
C SER A 55 -11.31 -18.21 -11.31
N LEU A 56 -10.74 -17.15 -10.73
CA LEU A 56 -11.28 -16.51 -9.56
C LEU A 56 -12.46 -15.61 -9.93
N ASN A 57 -13.43 -15.52 -9.02
CA ASN A 57 -14.48 -14.52 -9.13
C ASN A 57 -13.85 -13.12 -8.99
N GLU A 58 -14.30 -12.17 -9.81
CA GLU A 58 -13.85 -10.76 -9.78
C GLU A 58 -13.96 -10.11 -8.38
N ALA A 59 -14.84 -10.64 -7.52
CA ALA A 59 -14.92 -10.18 -6.13
C ALA A 59 -13.61 -10.40 -5.34
N TYR A 60 -12.70 -11.27 -5.78
CA TYR A 60 -11.40 -11.49 -5.15
C TYR A 60 -10.26 -10.71 -5.79
N LEU A 61 -10.55 -10.00 -6.87
CA LEU A 61 -9.59 -9.19 -7.60
C LEU A 61 -9.75 -7.71 -7.25
N THR A 62 -8.63 -6.99 -7.29
CA THR A 62 -8.62 -5.53 -7.17
C THR A 62 -9.22 -4.88 -8.40
N ARG A 63 -9.81 -3.70 -8.23
CA ARG A 63 -10.23 -2.80 -9.31
C ARG A 63 -9.65 -1.42 -9.06
N THR A 64 -9.41 -0.68 -10.13
CA THR A 64 -9.03 0.74 -10.02
C THR A 64 -10.03 1.48 -9.13
N GLY A 65 -9.52 2.32 -8.22
CA GLY A 65 -10.32 3.02 -7.22
C GLY A 65 -10.58 2.22 -5.93
N ASP A 66 -10.25 0.93 -5.87
CA ASP A 66 -10.31 0.18 -4.61
C ASP A 66 -9.25 0.71 -3.63
N ILE A 67 -9.59 0.71 -2.35
CA ILE A 67 -8.66 0.96 -1.27
C ILE A 67 -8.37 -0.36 -0.57
N VAL A 68 -7.10 -0.73 -0.53
CA VAL A 68 -6.63 -1.94 0.15
C VAL A 68 -5.96 -1.54 1.45
N VAL A 69 -6.42 -2.09 2.59
CA VAL A 69 -5.89 -1.75 3.90
C VAL A 69 -5.35 -2.99 4.59
N ARG A 70 -4.13 -2.90 5.12
CA ARG A 70 -3.54 -3.97 5.95
C ARG A 70 -4.31 -4.11 7.26
N LEU A 71 -4.62 -5.34 7.63
CA LEU A 71 -5.27 -5.66 8.91
C LEU A 71 -4.28 -5.78 10.08
N SER A 72 -2.98 -5.69 9.81
CA SER A 72 -1.89 -5.70 10.80
C SER A 72 -1.07 -4.42 10.72
N TYR A 73 -0.35 -4.11 11.82
CA TYR A 73 0.57 -2.97 11.84
C TYR A 73 1.46 -2.92 10.58
N PRO A 74 1.65 -1.76 9.97
CA PRO A 74 1.24 -0.39 10.38
C PRO A 74 -0.12 0.06 9.83
N TYR A 75 -1.05 -0.84 9.51
CA TYR A 75 -2.43 -0.58 9.03
C TYR A 75 -2.50 0.33 7.81
N THR A 76 -1.51 0.24 6.95
CA THR A 76 -1.38 1.12 5.77
C THR A 76 -2.50 0.87 4.78
N ALA A 77 -3.13 1.94 4.33
CA ALA A 77 -4.08 1.98 3.23
C ALA A 77 -3.37 2.38 1.93
N VAL A 78 -3.68 1.70 0.84
CA VAL A 78 -3.17 2.00 -0.51
C VAL A 78 -4.32 2.13 -1.49
N LEU A 79 -4.17 3.03 -2.47
CA LEU A 79 -5.10 3.16 -3.58
C LEU A 79 -4.67 2.23 -4.72
N ILE A 80 -5.63 1.51 -5.27
CA ILE A 80 -5.42 0.69 -6.45
C ILE A 80 -5.59 1.55 -7.70
N ASP A 81 -4.55 1.59 -8.51
CA ASP A 81 -4.54 2.22 -9.83
C ASP A 81 -4.72 1.19 -10.96
N GLU A 82 -4.73 1.63 -12.21
CA GLU A 82 -4.84 0.76 -13.38
C GLU A 82 -3.74 -0.31 -13.44
N SER A 83 -2.57 0.00 -12.91
CA SER A 83 -1.40 -0.87 -12.95
C SER A 83 -1.38 -1.95 -11.86
N THR A 84 -2.24 -1.83 -10.88
CA THR A 84 -2.41 -2.72 -9.73
C THR A 84 -3.84 -3.29 -9.65
N ALA A 85 -4.64 -3.08 -10.70
CA ALA A 85 -5.91 -3.75 -10.89
C ALA A 85 -5.72 -5.25 -11.24
N ASP A 86 -6.77 -6.04 -11.13
CA ASP A 86 -6.83 -7.48 -11.42
C ASP A 86 -5.86 -8.35 -10.62
N MET A 87 -5.42 -7.88 -9.45
CA MET A 87 -4.55 -8.60 -8.54
C MET A 87 -5.34 -9.29 -7.42
N VAL A 88 -4.87 -10.44 -6.99
CA VAL A 88 -5.42 -11.14 -5.83
C VAL A 88 -4.98 -10.47 -4.54
N ILE A 89 -5.89 -10.41 -3.57
CA ILE A 89 -5.62 -9.90 -2.23
C ILE A 89 -5.92 -10.99 -1.21
N SER A 90 -4.96 -11.23 -0.32
CA SER A 90 -5.13 -12.21 0.76
C SER A 90 -6.04 -11.69 1.88
N SER A 91 -6.50 -12.60 2.76
CA SER A 91 -7.28 -12.28 3.95
C SER A 91 -6.54 -11.45 5.01
N ASN A 92 -5.27 -11.10 4.78
CA ASN A 92 -4.51 -10.15 5.60
C ASN A 92 -4.90 -8.68 5.31
N PHE A 93 -5.81 -8.47 4.38
CA PHE A 93 -6.27 -7.17 3.94
C PHE A 93 -7.80 -7.08 3.92
N VAL A 94 -8.27 -5.88 4.01
CA VAL A 94 -9.63 -5.48 3.66
C VAL A 94 -9.59 -4.65 2.38
N VAL A 95 -10.61 -4.80 1.55
CA VAL A 95 -10.85 -3.96 0.38
C VAL A 95 -12.06 -3.09 0.67
N ILE A 96 -11.90 -1.80 0.44
CA ILE A 96 -12.93 -0.78 0.60
C ILE A 96 -13.17 -0.17 -0.77
N ARG A 97 -14.40 -0.27 -1.27
CA ARG A 97 -14.85 0.35 -2.53
C ARG A 97 -15.89 1.40 -2.21
N VAL A 98 -15.52 2.65 -2.34
CA VAL A 98 -16.37 3.77 -1.95
C VAL A 98 -17.44 4.10 -2.98
N ASN A 99 -18.54 4.70 -2.52
CA ASN A 99 -19.41 5.47 -3.37
C ASN A 99 -18.79 6.85 -3.60
N GLU A 100 -18.28 7.09 -4.81
CA GLU A 100 -17.56 8.31 -5.17
C GLU A 100 -18.42 9.59 -5.13
N GLN A 101 -19.74 9.45 -5.03
CA GLN A 101 -20.64 10.60 -4.79
C GLN A 101 -20.55 11.10 -3.33
N ILE A 102 -20.00 10.29 -2.42
CA ILE A 102 -19.88 10.62 -0.99
C ILE A 102 -18.42 10.80 -0.59
N PHE A 103 -17.54 9.89 -1.03
CA PHE A 103 -16.11 9.93 -0.73
C PHE A 103 -15.25 9.72 -1.97
N LEU A 104 -14.24 10.59 -2.15
CA LEU A 104 -13.17 10.34 -3.10
C LEU A 104 -12.22 9.27 -2.55
N PRO A 105 -11.85 8.24 -3.34
CA PRO A 105 -10.91 7.21 -2.91
C PRO A 105 -9.59 7.79 -2.37
N GLU A 106 -9.02 8.78 -3.05
CA GLU A 106 -7.77 9.46 -2.67
C GLU A 106 -7.87 10.18 -1.32
N TYR A 107 -9.03 10.78 -1.04
CA TYR A 107 -9.29 11.40 0.25
C TYR A 107 -9.35 10.36 1.36
N LEU A 108 -10.08 9.26 1.12
CA LEU A 108 -10.24 8.21 2.13
C LEU A 108 -8.90 7.50 2.41
N VAL A 109 -8.06 7.25 1.38
CA VAL A 109 -6.71 6.73 1.58
C VAL A 109 -5.87 7.66 2.45
N TRP A 110 -5.91 8.97 2.21
CA TRP A 110 -5.25 9.94 3.07
C TRP A 110 -5.74 9.84 4.52
N LEU A 111 -7.07 9.83 4.71
CA LEU A 111 -7.68 9.79 6.04
C LEU A 111 -7.29 8.53 6.81
N LEU A 112 -7.38 7.35 6.18
CA LEU A 112 -7.03 6.06 6.78
C LEU A 112 -5.54 5.95 7.13
N ASN A 113 -4.69 6.75 6.48
CA ASN A 113 -3.26 6.80 6.75
C ASN A 113 -2.86 7.88 7.77
N THR A 114 -3.80 8.68 8.29
CA THR A 114 -3.50 9.64 9.36
C THR A 114 -3.02 8.93 10.63
N GLU A 115 -2.18 9.61 11.39
CA GLU A 115 -1.64 9.07 12.65
C GLU A 115 -2.77 8.74 13.63
N GLU A 116 -3.81 9.57 13.67
CA GLU A 116 -4.97 9.39 14.54
C GLU A 116 -5.71 8.07 14.23
N VAL A 117 -6.03 7.81 12.94
CA VAL A 117 -6.73 6.59 12.53
C VAL A 117 -5.84 5.36 12.73
N ARG A 118 -4.54 5.44 12.42
CA ARG A 118 -3.61 4.33 12.67
C ARG A 118 -3.44 4.02 14.14
N ARG A 119 -3.42 5.03 15.00
CA ARG A 119 -3.38 4.85 16.47
C ARG A 119 -4.65 4.18 16.97
N ASN A 120 -5.82 4.66 16.53
CA ASN A 120 -7.10 4.03 16.86
C ASN A 120 -7.17 2.56 16.41
N ALA A 121 -6.68 2.25 15.19
CA ALA A 121 -6.57 0.88 14.71
C ALA A 121 -5.64 0.03 15.60
N TYR A 122 -4.50 0.58 16.03
CA TYR A 122 -3.57 -0.09 16.93
C TYR A 122 -4.22 -0.41 18.29
N ASP A 123 -4.91 0.56 18.89
CA ASP A 123 -5.59 0.38 20.18
C ASP A 123 -6.68 -0.70 20.09
N ASN A 124 -7.41 -0.76 18.96
CA ASN A 124 -8.38 -1.82 18.70
C ASN A 124 -7.73 -3.20 18.46
N ALA A 125 -6.51 -3.23 17.90
CA ALA A 125 -5.78 -4.47 17.65
C ALA A 125 -5.16 -5.06 18.92
N THR A 126 -4.69 -4.23 19.85
CA THR A 126 -4.05 -4.67 21.10
C THR A 126 -4.99 -5.45 22.01
N SER A 127 -6.29 -5.30 21.84
CA SER A 127 -7.29 -6.15 22.51
C SER A 127 -7.28 -7.61 22.02
N ASN A 128 -6.56 -7.92 20.93
CA ASN A 128 -6.46 -9.27 20.35
C ASN A 128 -5.02 -9.78 20.47
N MET A 129 -4.83 -11.05 20.83
CA MET A 129 -3.51 -11.70 20.93
C MET A 129 -2.70 -11.67 19.62
N LEU A 130 -3.34 -11.44 18.47
CA LEU A 130 -2.70 -11.44 17.15
C LEU A 130 -2.29 -10.05 16.66
N GLY A 131 -2.62 -8.95 17.37
CA GLY A 131 -2.29 -7.59 16.94
C GLY A 131 -2.90 -7.20 15.59
N THR A 132 -4.03 -7.81 15.21
CA THR A 132 -4.73 -7.57 13.95
C THR A 132 -6.13 -7.01 14.20
N ILE A 133 -6.57 -6.09 13.34
CA ILE A 133 -7.96 -5.63 13.29
C ILE A 133 -8.77 -6.51 12.33
N LYS A 134 -10.08 -6.53 12.53
CA LYS A 134 -11.00 -7.26 11.62
C LYS A 134 -11.62 -6.30 10.61
N ALA A 135 -12.14 -6.83 9.50
CA ALA A 135 -12.89 -6.02 8.54
C ALA A 135 -14.04 -5.23 9.19
N LYS A 136 -14.63 -5.77 10.26
CA LYS A 136 -15.68 -5.10 11.05
C LYS A 136 -15.23 -3.75 11.61
N TYR A 137 -13.94 -3.56 11.92
CA TYR A 137 -13.43 -2.25 12.35
C TYR A 137 -13.74 -1.17 11.31
N PHE A 138 -13.61 -1.50 10.03
CA PHE A 138 -13.87 -0.54 8.95
C PHE A 138 -15.37 -0.38 8.64
N THR A 139 -16.20 -1.41 8.84
CA THR A 139 -17.66 -1.26 8.70
C THR A 139 -18.20 -0.32 9.75
N ASP A 140 -17.72 -0.43 10.98
CA ASP A 140 -18.14 0.39 12.12
C ASP A 140 -17.40 1.73 12.21
N PHE A 141 -16.43 2.00 11.30
CA PHE A 141 -15.63 3.21 11.32
C PHE A 141 -16.50 4.45 11.05
N GLU A 142 -16.56 5.35 12.01
CA GLU A 142 -17.33 6.58 11.91
C GLU A 142 -16.54 7.67 11.20
N ILE A 143 -17.18 8.33 10.25
CA ILE A 143 -16.61 9.38 9.42
C ILE A 143 -17.61 10.55 9.31
N ASP A 144 -17.12 11.75 9.46
CA ASP A 144 -17.89 12.96 9.17
C ASP A 144 -17.63 13.35 7.71
N PRO A 145 -18.61 13.20 6.81
CA PRO A 145 -18.44 13.54 5.41
C PRO A 145 -18.29 15.04 5.25
N ILE A 146 -17.22 15.45 4.59
CA ILE A 146 -17.03 16.83 4.14
C ILE A 146 -17.38 16.95 2.65
N PRO A 147 -17.69 18.15 2.13
CA PRO A 147 -18.00 18.34 0.71
C PRO A 147 -16.92 17.77 -0.20
N ILE A 148 -17.31 17.18 -1.34
CA ILE A 148 -16.38 16.61 -2.33
C ILE A 148 -15.32 17.62 -2.79
N SER A 149 -15.70 18.91 -2.91
CA SER A 149 -14.75 19.97 -3.26
C SER A 149 -13.62 20.14 -2.24
N ASP A 150 -13.88 19.88 -0.97
CA ASP A 150 -12.88 19.98 0.10
C ASP A 150 -12.07 18.69 0.21
N GLN A 151 -12.71 17.52 0.01
CA GLN A 151 -12.00 16.27 -0.15
C GLN A 151 -10.96 16.34 -1.27
N LEU A 152 -11.35 16.90 -2.43
CA LEU A 152 -10.45 17.07 -3.58
C LEU A 152 -9.25 17.97 -3.26
N LYS A 153 -9.43 19.04 -2.46
CA LYS A 153 -8.32 19.91 -2.04
C LYS A 153 -7.32 19.12 -1.17
N ILE A 154 -7.81 18.34 -0.23
CA ILE A 154 -6.98 17.49 0.64
C ILE A 154 -6.26 16.43 -0.17
N ALA A 155 -6.97 15.69 -1.03
CA ALA A 155 -6.41 14.66 -1.89
C ALA A 155 -5.29 15.19 -2.79
N LYS A 156 -5.51 16.34 -3.46
CA LYS A 156 -4.48 16.97 -4.29
C LYS A 156 -3.25 17.40 -3.49
N ARG A 157 -3.47 17.99 -2.31
CA ARG A 157 -2.35 18.40 -1.44
C ARG A 157 -1.55 17.22 -0.97
N HIS A 158 -2.22 16.14 -0.58
CA HIS A 158 -1.58 14.89 -0.18
C HIS A 158 -0.77 14.29 -1.32
N ALA A 159 -1.34 14.18 -2.52
CA ALA A 159 -0.65 13.65 -3.69
C ALA A 159 0.62 14.45 -4.04
N LEU A 160 0.56 15.79 -3.95
CA LEU A 160 1.73 16.66 -4.16
C LEU A 160 2.80 16.43 -3.09
N ALA A 161 2.42 16.34 -1.82
CA ALA A 161 3.34 16.07 -0.72
C ALA A 161 4.03 14.70 -0.88
N GLN A 162 3.27 13.65 -1.23
CA GLN A 162 3.85 12.33 -1.49
C GLN A 162 4.83 12.35 -2.66
N LYS A 163 4.49 13.05 -3.75
CA LYS A 163 5.39 13.22 -4.90
C LYS A 163 6.68 13.94 -4.51
N GLU A 164 6.59 15.01 -3.73
CA GLU A 164 7.74 15.76 -3.25
C GLU A 164 8.66 14.89 -2.39
N ILE A 165 8.09 14.18 -1.40
CA ILE A 165 8.85 13.26 -0.53
C ILE A 165 9.56 12.18 -1.34
N ARG A 166 8.88 11.58 -2.32
CA ARG A 166 9.49 10.59 -3.20
C ARG A 166 10.68 11.15 -3.97
N LEU A 167 10.52 12.31 -4.61
CA LEU A 167 11.61 12.95 -5.37
C LEU A 167 12.81 13.32 -4.50
N LEU A 168 12.56 13.78 -3.26
CA LEU A 168 13.64 14.06 -2.30
C LEU A 168 14.37 12.78 -1.88
N THR A 169 13.65 11.68 -1.70
CA THR A 169 14.23 10.37 -1.36
C THR A 169 15.08 9.85 -2.50
N GLU A 170 14.58 9.88 -3.74
CA GLU A 170 15.33 9.51 -4.96
C GLU A 170 16.59 10.35 -5.11
N LEU A 171 16.49 11.68 -4.93
CA LEU A 171 17.63 12.58 -4.98
C LEU A 171 18.68 12.27 -3.92
N ALA A 172 18.24 11.96 -2.69
CA ALA A 172 19.16 11.60 -1.61
C ALA A 172 19.92 10.31 -1.94
N GLU A 173 19.26 9.29 -2.50
CA GLU A 173 19.88 8.03 -2.92
C GLU A 173 20.90 8.27 -4.06
N GLU A 174 20.54 9.05 -5.08
CA GLU A 174 21.47 9.37 -6.18
C GLU A 174 22.69 10.16 -5.69
N LYS A 175 22.50 11.09 -4.77
CA LYS A 175 23.63 11.80 -4.15
C LYS A 175 24.54 10.90 -3.34
N ARG A 176 24.01 9.94 -2.58
CA ARG A 176 24.80 8.93 -1.88
C ARG A 176 25.69 8.14 -2.85
N LYS A 177 25.11 7.65 -3.95
CA LYS A 177 25.84 6.92 -5.00
C LYS A 177 26.93 7.80 -5.64
N TYR A 178 26.58 9.04 -5.96
CA TYR A 178 27.52 10.00 -6.53
C TYR A 178 28.73 10.24 -5.62
N TYR A 179 28.51 10.58 -4.35
CA TYR A 179 29.60 10.85 -3.41
C TYR A 179 30.44 9.60 -3.11
N ALA A 180 29.82 8.41 -3.02
CA ALA A 180 30.57 7.18 -2.86
C ALA A 180 31.55 6.96 -4.01
N ARG A 181 31.11 7.15 -5.27
CA ARG A 181 31.98 7.06 -6.46
C ARG A 181 33.07 8.13 -6.49
N ALA A 182 32.73 9.39 -6.21
CA ALA A 182 33.65 10.49 -6.19
C ALA A 182 34.80 10.28 -5.17
N ILE A 183 34.46 9.85 -3.96
CA ILE A 183 35.44 9.54 -2.91
C ILE A 183 36.37 8.39 -3.33
N THR A 184 35.82 7.33 -3.93
CA THR A 184 36.62 6.18 -4.42
C THR A 184 37.58 6.61 -5.52
N LEU A 185 37.18 7.50 -6.44
CA LEU A 185 38.07 8.05 -7.47
C LEU A 185 39.21 8.88 -6.87
N ILE A 186 38.89 9.78 -5.94
CA ILE A 186 39.90 10.58 -5.24
C ILE A 186 40.92 9.69 -4.52
N GLN A 187 40.43 8.66 -3.80
CA GLN A 187 41.33 7.69 -3.16
C GLN A 187 42.25 6.99 -4.15
N GLY A 188 41.73 6.55 -5.30
CA GLY A 188 42.50 5.91 -6.35
C GLY A 188 43.57 6.82 -6.93
N ASP A 189 43.27 8.11 -7.11
CA ASP A 189 44.23 9.11 -7.59
C ASP A 189 45.33 9.38 -6.56
N LEU A 190 44.99 9.50 -5.29
CA LEU A 190 45.98 9.69 -4.21
C LEU A 190 46.91 8.48 -4.07
N ILE A 191 46.40 7.25 -4.18
CA ILE A 191 47.25 6.05 -4.14
C ILE A 191 48.22 6.04 -5.33
N ARG A 192 47.77 6.39 -6.53
CA ARG A 192 48.64 6.43 -7.72
C ARG A 192 49.74 7.51 -7.61
N SER A 193 49.41 8.69 -7.10
CA SER A 193 50.43 9.76 -6.91
C SER A 193 51.50 9.33 -5.91
N HIS A 194 51.16 8.68 -4.80
CA HIS A 194 52.11 8.19 -3.80
C HIS A 194 53.00 7.05 -4.31
N HIS A 195 52.58 6.29 -5.32
CA HIS A 195 53.40 5.25 -5.93
C HIS A 195 54.37 5.76 -7.02
N HIS A 196 54.17 6.99 -7.52
CA HIS A 196 55.09 7.61 -8.49
C HIS A 196 56.19 8.43 -7.85
N ASP A 197 56.04 8.80 -6.58
CA ASP A 197 57.05 9.59 -5.83
C ASP A 197 58.02 8.70 -5.01
N ASN A 198 58.00 7.41 -5.15
CA ASN A 198 58.94 6.42 -4.61
C ASN A 198 59.62 5.62 -5.75
#